data_6a2544780ce68785d78e8d6aed845aa3
#
_entry.id   6a2544780ce68785d78e8d6aed845aa3
#
_cell.length_a   1.000
_cell.length_b   1.000
_cell.length_c   1.000
_cell.angle_alpha   90.00
_cell.angle_beta   90.00
_cell.angle_gamma   90.00
#
_symmetry.space_group_name_H-M   'P 1'
#
loop_
_entity.id
_entity.type
_entity.pdbx_description
1 polymer ?
#
loop_
_entity_poly.entity_id
_entity_poly.type
_entity_poly.pdbx_seq_one_letter_code
_entity_poly.pdbx_strand_id
1 'polypeptide(L)'
;MKTEQTLPTELVTANSEQLAVLKNNFPQCFDKQGKFLVSKLQEILQADGVDVSRESYSLNWLGKSYARVLANEPIRTMLSEDIEHNQQEQNKNSHNLLIQGDNLEVLKHLKGAYSEKIKMIYIDPPYNTGSDGFVYQDDRSFTPEQFAALAGVDLEEAKRVLDFTQSNANSHSAWLTFIYPRLYIAKQLLKDDGVIFISIDENEQSQLKFLCDEIFGESNFIECITWNKRIPKNDKGIGNIHEYILVYTKNSTEKKEFIMPKHGLDDIYEYIDKLKRDNIDIKESEKQLKKFYKKQSYDRGITLYNNLDDNYELWGKINLSWPNANTVGDKYDVKHPLTGENVKVPERGWRWVERTFDKESGRVNGEYTDVQVLHDGSVRTKNIWFARDENTQPSSIKYLKDVEYFLLRSIISLKSDGGQELERMAE
;
A
#
# COMPACT_ATOMS: atom_id res chain seq x y z
N MET A 1 -34.02 12.61 24.06
CA MET A 1 -34.17 12.43 22.61
C MET A 1 -33.88 13.78 21.95
N LYS A 2 -32.75 13.94 21.27
CA LYS A 2 -32.52 15.12 20.44
C LYS A 2 -33.19 14.89 19.11
N THR A 3 -34.22 15.67 18.78
CA THR A 3 -34.90 15.67 17.49
C THR A 3 -33.92 16.10 16.41
N GLU A 4 -33.60 15.25 15.46
CA GLU A 4 -32.87 15.62 14.24
C GLU A 4 -33.70 16.65 13.46
N GLN A 5 -33.12 17.82 13.23
CA GLN A 5 -33.69 18.78 12.28
C GLN A 5 -33.21 18.39 10.89
N THR A 6 -34.11 17.90 10.07
CA THR A 6 -33.88 17.68 8.64
C THR A 6 -33.77 19.04 7.95
N LEU A 7 -32.60 19.31 7.35
CA LEU A 7 -32.42 20.45 6.46
C LEU A 7 -33.14 20.21 5.13
N PRO A 8 -33.77 21.24 4.51
CA PRO A 8 -34.39 21.09 3.20
C PRO A 8 -33.29 20.75 2.17
N THR A 9 -33.47 19.61 1.50
CA THR A 9 -32.50 19.09 0.54
C THR A 9 -32.93 19.45 -0.88
N GLU A 10 -31.99 20.04 -1.67
CA GLU A 10 -32.16 20.17 -3.11
C GLU A 10 -32.25 18.75 -3.74
N LEU A 11 -33.04 18.61 -4.81
CA LEU A 11 -33.17 17.38 -5.56
C LEU A 11 -31.83 17.02 -6.23
N VAL A 12 -31.08 16.11 -5.60
CA VAL A 12 -29.82 15.57 -6.11
C VAL A 12 -30.09 14.22 -6.76
N THR A 13 -29.71 14.06 -8.03
CA THR A 13 -29.82 12.78 -8.74
C THR A 13 -28.58 11.93 -8.58
N ALA A 14 -28.67 10.63 -8.90
CA ALA A 14 -27.57 9.67 -8.79
C ALA A 14 -26.27 10.06 -9.53
N ASN A 15 -26.34 10.94 -10.51
CA ASN A 15 -25.20 11.39 -11.32
C ASN A 15 -25.01 12.91 -11.28
N SER A 16 -25.54 13.61 -10.29
CA SER A 16 -25.52 15.09 -10.24
C SER A 16 -24.12 15.67 -10.31
N GLU A 17 -23.16 15.07 -9.62
CA GLU A 17 -21.76 15.53 -9.64
C GLU A 17 -21.09 15.30 -10.99
N GLN A 18 -21.25 14.10 -11.58
CA GLN A 18 -20.69 13.79 -12.90
C GLN A 18 -21.30 14.69 -13.98
N LEU A 19 -22.60 14.96 -13.88
CA LEU A 19 -23.29 15.87 -14.80
C LEU A 19 -22.78 17.32 -14.65
N ALA A 20 -22.50 17.76 -13.42
CA ALA A 20 -21.89 19.06 -13.18
C ALA A 20 -20.48 19.16 -13.77
N VAL A 21 -19.66 18.13 -13.60
CA VAL A 21 -18.32 18.04 -14.23
C VAL A 21 -18.42 18.10 -15.75
N LEU A 22 -19.33 17.34 -16.36
CA LEU A 22 -19.56 17.38 -17.82
C LEU A 22 -20.02 18.77 -18.29
N LYS A 23 -20.95 19.42 -17.58
CA LYS A 23 -21.42 20.78 -17.92
C LYS A 23 -20.31 21.81 -17.82
N ASN A 24 -19.47 21.72 -16.81
CA ASN A 24 -18.38 22.68 -16.59
C ASN A 24 -17.24 22.51 -17.59
N ASN A 25 -16.84 21.28 -17.89
CA ASN A 25 -15.68 21.03 -18.76
C ASN A 25 -16.05 20.92 -20.25
N PHE A 26 -17.30 20.55 -20.58
CA PHE A 26 -17.79 20.35 -21.94
C PHE A 26 -19.12 21.09 -22.18
N PRO A 27 -19.21 22.40 -21.91
CA PRO A 27 -20.46 23.16 -22.06
C PRO A 27 -21.00 23.11 -23.52
N GLN A 28 -20.12 22.97 -24.53
CA GLN A 28 -20.50 22.83 -25.94
C GLN A 28 -21.26 21.54 -26.25
N CYS A 29 -21.23 20.55 -25.37
CA CYS A 29 -21.97 19.30 -25.49
C CYS A 29 -23.42 19.41 -24.96
N PHE A 30 -23.88 20.60 -24.59
CA PHE A 30 -25.25 20.84 -24.12
C PHE A 30 -25.94 21.88 -25.00
N ASP A 31 -27.22 21.65 -25.30
CA ASP A 31 -28.05 22.66 -26.00
C ASP A 31 -28.59 23.72 -25.03
N LYS A 32 -29.29 24.70 -25.57
CA LYS A 32 -29.88 25.80 -24.77
C LYS A 32 -30.94 25.35 -23.76
N GLN A 33 -31.51 24.17 -23.96
CA GLN A 33 -32.46 23.53 -23.05
C GLN A 33 -31.77 22.61 -22.01
N GLY A 34 -30.43 22.48 -22.04
CA GLY A 34 -29.64 21.65 -21.16
C GLY A 34 -29.59 20.17 -21.58
N LYS A 35 -30.03 19.82 -22.80
CA LYS A 35 -29.97 18.46 -23.33
C LYS A 35 -28.55 18.15 -23.80
N PHE A 36 -28.02 16.98 -23.39
CA PHE A 36 -26.68 16.53 -23.77
C PHE A 36 -26.65 16.03 -25.23
N LEU A 37 -25.72 16.54 -26.00
CA LEU A 37 -25.51 16.23 -27.44
C LEU A 37 -24.33 15.23 -27.54
N VAL A 38 -24.63 13.93 -27.59
CA VAL A 38 -23.63 12.86 -27.69
C VAL A 38 -22.73 13.03 -28.92
N SER A 39 -23.28 13.49 -30.04
CA SER A 39 -22.51 13.73 -31.28
C SER A 39 -21.40 14.75 -31.11
N LYS A 40 -21.60 15.78 -30.28
CA LYS A 40 -20.56 16.78 -29.97
C LYS A 40 -19.41 16.22 -29.15
N LEU A 41 -19.70 15.32 -28.20
CA LEU A 41 -18.66 14.62 -27.49
C LEU A 41 -17.89 13.65 -28.38
N GLN A 42 -18.61 12.95 -29.29
CA GLN A 42 -17.98 12.06 -30.27
C GLN A 42 -17.04 12.82 -31.24
N GLU A 43 -17.42 14.02 -31.71
CA GLU A 43 -16.54 14.87 -32.51
C GLU A 43 -15.20 15.18 -31.79
N ILE A 44 -15.25 15.49 -30.50
CA ILE A 44 -14.04 15.75 -29.67
C ILE A 44 -13.15 14.52 -29.60
N LEU A 45 -13.73 13.36 -29.30
CA LEU A 45 -12.99 12.10 -29.15
C LEU A 45 -12.36 11.65 -30.48
N GLN A 46 -13.08 11.80 -31.58
CA GLN A 46 -12.59 11.41 -32.91
C GLN A 46 -11.46 12.31 -33.42
N ALA A 47 -11.43 13.58 -33.03
CA ALA A 47 -10.40 14.53 -33.44
C ALA A 47 -9.00 14.12 -32.98
N ASP A 48 -8.90 13.48 -31.83
CA ASP A 48 -7.63 13.02 -31.24
C ASP A 48 -7.35 11.51 -31.44
N GLY A 49 -8.13 10.85 -32.34
CA GLY A 49 -7.93 9.44 -32.66
C GLY A 49 -8.30 8.48 -31.49
N VAL A 50 -9.13 8.93 -30.57
CA VAL A 50 -9.64 8.08 -29.48
C VAL A 50 -10.69 7.12 -30.03
N ASP A 51 -10.45 5.83 -29.91
CA ASP A 51 -11.36 4.79 -30.37
C ASP A 51 -12.55 4.68 -29.41
N VAL A 52 -13.77 4.78 -29.96
CA VAL A 52 -15.00 4.68 -29.17
C VAL A 52 -15.53 3.25 -29.26
N SER A 53 -15.21 2.42 -28.28
CA SER A 53 -15.73 1.05 -28.23
C SER A 53 -17.23 1.04 -27.93
N ARG A 54 -17.98 0.21 -28.65
CA ARG A 54 -19.39 -0.09 -28.38
C ARG A 54 -19.56 -1.18 -27.34
N GLU A 55 -18.54 -2.01 -27.16
CA GLU A 55 -18.51 -3.09 -26.19
C GLU A 55 -17.51 -2.72 -25.08
N SER A 56 -17.99 -2.63 -23.85
CA SER A 56 -17.15 -2.36 -22.68
C SER A 56 -17.56 -3.26 -21.53
N TYR A 57 -16.57 -3.71 -20.76
CA TYR A 57 -16.80 -4.37 -19.49
C TYR A 57 -17.38 -3.37 -18.49
N SER A 58 -18.45 -3.74 -17.83
CA SER A 58 -19.02 -2.95 -16.74
C SER A 58 -19.54 -3.86 -15.61
N LEU A 59 -19.26 -3.49 -14.38
CA LEU A 59 -19.81 -4.17 -13.22
C LEU A 59 -21.25 -3.74 -12.98
N ASN A 60 -22.20 -4.69 -13.05
CA ASN A 60 -23.61 -4.44 -12.76
C ASN A 60 -24.09 -5.36 -11.63
N TRP A 61 -24.89 -4.80 -10.72
CA TRP A 61 -25.53 -5.54 -9.63
C TRP A 61 -26.87 -4.90 -9.25
N LEU A 62 -27.72 -5.67 -8.60
CA LEU A 62 -28.97 -5.16 -8.05
C LEU A 62 -28.68 -4.20 -6.89
N GLY A 63 -29.15 -2.95 -6.96
CA GLY A 63 -28.86 -1.89 -6.00
C GLY A 63 -27.80 -0.89 -6.44
N LYS A 64 -27.17 -1.04 -7.63
CA LYS A 64 -26.19 -0.08 -8.14
C LYS A 64 -26.72 1.35 -8.22
N SER A 65 -27.95 1.51 -8.73
CA SER A 65 -28.63 2.81 -8.80
C SER A 65 -28.87 3.40 -7.42
N TYR A 66 -29.22 2.58 -6.45
CA TYR A 66 -29.39 2.97 -5.06
C TYR A 66 -28.08 3.45 -4.43
N ALA A 67 -27.01 2.68 -4.60
CA ALA A 67 -25.68 3.07 -4.13
C ALA A 67 -25.20 4.43 -4.68
N ARG A 68 -25.51 4.72 -5.95
CA ARG A 68 -25.23 6.01 -6.57
C ARG A 68 -26.04 7.15 -5.98
N VAL A 69 -27.31 6.92 -5.66
CA VAL A 69 -28.15 7.92 -4.94
C VAL A 69 -27.51 8.20 -3.59
N LEU A 70 -27.17 7.17 -2.80
CA LEU A 70 -26.54 7.32 -1.50
C LEU A 70 -25.23 8.12 -1.52
N ALA A 71 -24.41 7.92 -2.55
CA ALA A 71 -23.14 8.63 -2.70
C ALA A 71 -23.31 10.14 -2.94
N ASN A 72 -24.45 10.55 -3.52
CA ASN A 72 -24.74 11.93 -3.90
C ASN A 72 -25.76 12.63 -2.97
N GLU A 73 -26.38 11.89 -2.04
CA GLU A 73 -27.29 12.47 -1.07
C GLU A 73 -26.60 13.51 -0.18
N PRO A 74 -27.30 14.61 0.18
CA PRO A 74 -26.79 15.58 1.14
C PRO A 74 -26.64 14.98 2.54
N ILE A 75 -25.87 15.65 3.37
CA ILE A 75 -25.63 15.32 4.77
C ILE A 75 -26.97 15.39 5.52
N ARG A 76 -27.27 14.38 6.33
CA ARG A 76 -28.50 14.30 7.14
C ARG A 76 -28.26 14.51 8.64
N THR A 77 -27.01 14.43 9.06
CA THR A 77 -26.59 14.47 10.47
C THR A 77 -25.80 15.72 10.78
N MET A 78 -25.55 15.99 12.06
CA MET A 78 -24.69 17.06 12.53
C MET A 78 -23.56 16.48 13.36
N LEU A 79 -22.34 17.02 13.16
CA LEU A 79 -21.22 16.73 14.04
C LEU A 79 -21.37 17.52 15.33
N SER A 80 -21.17 16.85 16.47
CA SER A 80 -21.10 17.49 17.79
C SER A 80 -19.78 17.16 18.46
N GLU A 81 -19.18 18.14 19.10
CA GLU A 81 -17.95 17.96 19.85
C GLU A 81 -18.22 17.21 21.16
N ASP A 82 -17.35 16.22 21.47
CA ASP A 82 -17.25 15.61 22.80
C ASP A 82 -16.30 16.47 23.65
N ILE A 83 -16.88 17.48 24.30
CA ILE A 83 -16.14 18.48 25.09
C ILE A 83 -15.41 17.80 26.26
N GLU A 84 -16.04 16.84 26.93
CA GLU A 84 -15.47 16.16 28.08
C GLU A 84 -14.18 15.39 27.69
N HIS A 85 -14.23 14.66 26.58
CA HIS A 85 -13.07 13.94 26.05
C HIS A 85 -11.98 14.89 25.57
N ASN A 86 -12.33 15.92 24.81
CA ASN A 86 -11.37 16.82 24.18
C ASN A 86 -10.61 17.70 25.19
N GLN A 87 -11.22 18.00 26.33
CA GLN A 87 -10.60 18.82 27.38
C GLN A 87 -9.68 18.04 28.33
N GLN A 88 -9.59 16.73 28.23
CA GLN A 88 -8.64 15.94 29.00
C GLN A 88 -7.21 16.38 28.67
N GLU A 89 -6.33 16.42 29.68
CA GLU A 89 -4.97 16.95 29.55
C GLU A 89 -4.17 16.26 28.42
N GLN A 90 -4.35 14.95 28.27
CA GLN A 90 -3.73 14.14 27.21
C GLN A 90 -4.23 14.45 25.81
N ASN A 91 -5.43 15.04 25.66
CA ASN A 91 -6.09 15.27 24.37
C ASN A 91 -6.01 16.73 23.90
N LYS A 92 -5.78 17.68 24.81
CA LYS A 92 -5.80 19.14 24.53
C LYS A 92 -4.99 19.60 23.33
N ASN A 93 -3.86 18.95 23.07
CA ASN A 93 -2.94 19.32 22.00
C ASN A 93 -2.93 18.29 20.86
N SER A 94 -3.87 17.34 20.85
CA SER A 94 -3.99 16.37 19.78
C SER A 94 -4.54 17.02 18.53
N HIS A 95 -3.92 16.75 17.39
CA HIS A 95 -4.43 17.10 16.07
C HIS A 95 -5.14 15.93 15.39
N ASN A 96 -5.25 14.78 16.07
CA ASN A 96 -5.97 13.61 15.59
C ASN A 96 -7.47 13.80 15.79
N LEU A 97 -8.26 13.27 14.86
CA LEU A 97 -9.72 13.28 14.93
C LEU A 97 -10.24 11.86 15.07
N LEU A 98 -11.07 11.63 16.09
CA LEU A 98 -11.89 10.44 16.22
C LEU A 98 -13.35 10.87 16.06
N ILE A 99 -14.02 10.35 15.03
CA ILE A 99 -15.42 10.69 14.73
C ILE A 99 -16.25 9.42 14.85
N GLN A 100 -17.21 9.41 15.76
CA GLN A 100 -18.12 8.28 15.98
C GLN A 100 -19.45 8.53 15.26
N GLY A 101 -19.89 7.57 14.46
CA GLY A 101 -21.17 7.62 13.74
C GLY A 101 -21.21 6.65 12.57
N ASP A 102 -22.29 6.70 11.78
CA ASP A 102 -22.32 6.01 10.48
C ASP A 102 -21.20 6.56 9.58
N ASN A 103 -20.36 5.68 9.10
CA ASN A 103 -19.16 6.10 8.35
C ASN A 103 -19.49 6.74 6.99
N LEU A 104 -20.64 6.44 6.36
CA LEU A 104 -21.05 7.13 5.13
C LEU A 104 -21.41 8.60 5.41
N GLU A 105 -22.16 8.86 6.49
CA GLU A 105 -22.48 10.24 6.90
C GLU A 105 -21.22 11.00 7.33
N VAL A 106 -20.32 10.35 8.09
CA VAL A 106 -19.03 10.95 8.49
C VAL A 106 -18.18 11.31 7.26
N LEU A 107 -18.09 10.45 6.27
CA LEU A 107 -17.36 10.73 5.02
C LEU A 107 -17.95 11.93 4.27
N LYS A 108 -19.29 12.07 4.24
CA LYS A 108 -19.96 13.24 3.64
C LYS A 108 -19.59 14.53 4.39
N HIS A 109 -19.56 14.51 5.73
CA HIS A 109 -19.09 15.66 6.52
C HIS A 109 -17.64 16.03 6.23
N LEU A 110 -16.76 15.02 6.10
CA LEU A 110 -15.35 15.24 5.80
C LEU A 110 -15.13 15.85 4.41
N LYS A 111 -16.00 15.56 3.44
CA LYS A 111 -15.88 16.08 2.07
C LYS A 111 -15.76 17.61 2.03
N GLY A 112 -16.50 18.35 2.87
CA GLY A 112 -16.44 19.81 2.91
C GLY A 112 -15.07 20.38 3.30
N ALA A 113 -14.40 19.74 4.28
CA ALA A 113 -13.14 20.25 4.85
C ALA A 113 -11.89 19.56 4.32
N TYR A 114 -12.01 18.29 3.91
CA TYR A 114 -10.88 17.42 3.57
C TYR A 114 -10.86 16.95 2.11
N SER A 115 -11.68 17.52 1.21
CA SER A 115 -11.60 17.24 -0.22
C SER A 115 -10.16 17.45 -0.71
N GLU A 116 -9.59 16.45 -1.39
CA GLU A 116 -8.23 16.45 -1.95
C GLU A 116 -7.10 16.75 -0.95
N LYS A 117 -7.32 16.43 0.35
CA LYS A 117 -6.33 16.66 1.41
C LYS A 117 -5.75 15.40 2.04
N ILE A 118 -6.39 14.25 1.86
CA ILE A 118 -5.98 13.00 2.50
C ILE A 118 -4.89 12.33 1.67
N LYS A 119 -3.75 12.04 2.29
CA LYS A 119 -2.61 11.39 1.63
C LYS A 119 -2.78 9.89 1.53
N MET A 120 -3.33 9.24 2.57
CA MET A 120 -3.54 7.80 2.63
C MET A 120 -4.87 7.49 3.32
N ILE A 121 -5.57 6.50 2.77
CA ILE A 121 -6.75 5.89 3.38
C ILE A 121 -6.45 4.42 3.56
N TYR A 122 -6.72 3.88 4.75
CA TYR A 122 -6.75 2.44 5.02
C TYR A 122 -8.12 2.06 5.54
N ILE A 123 -8.73 1.03 4.95
CA ILE A 123 -10.01 0.50 5.40
C ILE A 123 -9.97 -1.03 5.51
N ASP A 124 -10.70 -1.53 6.49
CA ASP A 124 -10.94 -2.93 6.77
C ASP A 124 -12.45 -3.14 6.84
N PRO A 125 -13.15 -3.27 5.70
CA PRO A 125 -14.60 -3.40 5.64
C PRO A 125 -15.03 -4.80 6.10
N PRO A 126 -16.34 -5.04 6.39
CA PRO A 126 -16.83 -6.40 6.56
C PRO A 126 -16.58 -7.22 5.29
N TYR A 127 -16.19 -8.50 5.45
CA TYR A 127 -15.75 -9.36 4.34
C TYR A 127 -16.88 -10.19 3.72
N ASN A 128 -18.10 -10.07 4.26
CA ASN A 128 -19.28 -10.83 3.81
C ASN A 128 -19.09 -12.35 3.90
N THR A 129 -18.43 -12.81 4.97
CA THR A 129 -18.15 -14.24 5.20
C THR A 129 -19.37 -15.05 5.61
N GLY A 130 -20.50 -14.40 5.87
CA GLY A 130 -21.69 -14.98 6.45
C GLY A 130 -21.60 -15.24 7.97
N SER A 131 -20.41 -15.16 8.54
CA SER A 131 -20.13 -15.30 9.98
C SER A 131 -19.66 -13.98 10.62
N ASP A 132 -19.35 -12.97 9.84
CA ASP A 132 -18.93 -11.63 10.27
C ASP A 132 -20.09 -10.72 10.72
N GLY A 133 -21.31 -11.22 10.66
CA GLY A 133 -22.52 -10.49 11.04
C GLY A 133 -22.92 -9.40 10.05
N PHE A 134 -22.30 -9.34 8.87
CA PHE A 134 -22.67 -8.39 7.84
C PHE A 134 -24.07 -8.69 7.33
N VAL A 135 -24.97 -7.71 7.49
CA VAL A 135 -26.30 -7.66 6.90
C VAL A 135 -26.52 -6.24 6.43
N TYR A 136 -26.79 -6.07 5.15
CA TYR A 136 -27.10 -4.74 4.64
C TYR A 136 -28.47 -4.30 5.14
N GLN A 137 -28.48 -3.22 5.90
CA GLN A 137 -29.69 -2.54 6.37
C GLN A 137 -29.58 -1.06 6.00
N ASP A 138 -30.66 -0.52 5.46
CA ASP A 138 -30.79 0.91 5.22
C ASP A 138 -32.13 1.38 5.79
N ASP A 139 -32.08 2.40 6.61
CA ASP A 139 -33.25 3.03 7.26
C ASP A 139 -33.89 4.15 6.42
N ARG A 140 -33.34 4.40 5.23
CA ARG A 140 -33.85 5.41 4.30
C ARG A 140 -35.17 4.96 3.70
N SER A 141 -36.20 5.78 3.87
CA SER A 141 -37.55 5.51 3.38
C SER A 141 -37.82 6.32 2.11
N PHE A 142 -37.51 5.75 0.95
CA PHE A 142 -37.93 6.29 -0.34
C PHE A 142 -39.28 5.65 -0.76
N THR A 143 -40.17 6.45 -1.36
CA THR A 143 -41.24 5.83 -2.14
C THR A 143 -40.69 5.40 -3.51
N PRO A 144 -41.30 4.39 -4.15
CA PRO A 144 -40.88 3.95 -5.48
C PRO A 144 -40.82 5.09 -6.52
N GLU A 145 -41.75 6.02 -6.46
CA GLU A 145 -41.84 7.17 -7.35
C GLU A 145 -40.68 8.16 -7.10
N GLN A 146 -40.37 8.43 -5.82
CA GLN A 146 -39.25 9.27 -5.42
C GLN A 146 -37.92 8.65 -5.88
N PHE A 147 -37.76 7.34 -5.59
CA PHE A 147 -36.52 6.65 -5.98
C PHE A 147 -36.36 6.54 -7.48
N ALA A 148 -37.43 6.24 -8.24
CA ALA A 148 -37.41 6.23 -9.70
C ALA A 148 -36.89 7.55 -10.28
N ALA A 149 -37.39 8.68 -9.76
CA ALA A 149 -36.98 10.02 -10.21
C ALA A 149 -35.50 10.32 -9.86
N LEU A 150 -35.04 9.94 -8.65
CA LEU A 150 -33.65 10.16 -8.22
C LEU A 150 -32.65 9.28 -8.95
N ALA A 151 -32.98 8.02 -9.17
CA ALA A 151 -32.11 7.01 -9.77
C ALA A 151 -32.16 7.02 -11.30
N GLY A 152 -33.18 7.62 -11.90
CA GLY A 152 -33.38 7.61 -13.35
C GLY A 152 -33.77 6.22 -13.89
N VAL A 153 -34.50 5.43 -13.11
CA VAL A 153 -35.01 4.10 -13.46
C VAL A 153 -36.54 4.12 -13.55
N ASP A 154 -37.11 3.09 -14.17
CA ASP A 154 -38.58 2.96 -14.19
C ASP A 154 -39.13 2.54 -12.81
N LEU A 155 -40.45 2.59 -12.66
CA LEU A 155 -41.14 2.34 -11.38
C LEU A 155 -41.04 0.87 -10.94
N GLU A 156 -41.00 -0.07 -11.88
CA GLU A 156 -40.89 -1.50 -11.60
C GLU A 156 -39.48 -1.83 -11.06
N GLU A 157 -38.44 -1.33 -11.71
CA GLU A 157 -37.09 -1.48 -11.25
C GLU A 157 -36.86 -0.75 -9.90
N ALA A 158 -37.46 0.43 -9.71
CA ALA A 158 -37.43 1.14 -8.44
C ALA A 158 -37.99 0.30 -7.27
N LYS A 159 -39.13 -0.32 -7.47
CA LYS A 159 -39.72 -1.23 -6.47
C LYS A 159 -38.80 -2.42 -6.15
N ARG A 160 -38.28 -3.07 -7.21
CA ARG A 160 -37.39 -4.22 -7.07
C ARG A 160 -36.15 -3.89 -6.28
N VAL A 161 -35.54 -2.72 -6.54
CA VAL A 161 -34.33 -2.24 -5.81
C VAL A 161 -34.65 -1.92 -4.36
N LEU A 162 -35.77 -1.24 -4.08
CA LEU A 162 -36.18 -0.92 -2.70
C LEU A 162 -36.50 -2.16 -1.90
N ASP A 163 -37.25 -3.12 -2.46
CA ASP A 163 -37.54 -4.42 -1.83
C ASP A 163 -36.22 -5.15 -1.48
N PHE A 164 -35.24 -5.13 -2.38
CA PHE A 164 -33.93 -5.71 -2.14
C PHE A 164 -33.20 -5.02 -0.98
N THR A 165 -33.14 -3.69 -0.94
CA THR A 165 -32.42 -2.96 0.12
C THR A 165 -33.07 -3.11 1.50
N GLN A 166 -34.34 -3.43 1.57
CA GLN A 166 -35.10 -3.68 2.80
C GLN A 166 -35.07 -5.15 3.23
N SER A 167 -34.53 -6.06 2.42
CA SER A 167 -34.60 -7.51 2.66
C SER A 167 -33.54 -8.06 3.62
N ASN A 168 -32.73 -7.22 4.27
CA ASN A 168 -31.62 -7.64 5.11
C ASN A 168 -30.68 -8.63 4.39
N ALA A 169 -30.35 -8.34 3.13
CA ALA A 169 -29.57 -9.22 2.29
C ALA A 169 -28.08 -9.22 2.71
N ASN A 170 -27.43 -10.38 2.58
CA ASN A 170 -25.99 -10.57 2.76
C ASN A 170 -25.32 -11.08 1.48
N SER A 171 -25.85 -10.73 0.31
CA SER A 171 -25.31 -11.12 -0.99
C SER A 171 -24.17 -10.18 -1.44
N HIS A 172 -23.42 -10.59 -2.47
CA HIS A 172 -22.44 -9.71 -3.14
C HIS A 172 -23.07 -8.37 -3.58
N SER A 173 -24.33 -8.40 -4.08
CA SER A 173 -25.05 -7.18 -4.45
C SER A 173 -25.28 -6.25 -3.25
N ALA A 174 -25.63 -6.81 -2.09
CA ALA A 174 -25.82 -6.06 -0.85
C ALA A 174 -24.49 -5.43 -0.39
N TRP A 175 -23.42 -6.21 -0.42
CA TRP A 175 -22.09 -5.75 -0.06
C TRP A 175 -21.59 -4.64 -1.00
N LEU A 176 -21.75 -4.80 -2.32
CA LEU A 176 -21.42 -3.78 -3.31
C LEU A 176 -22.24 -2.49 -3.10
N THR A 177 -23.51 -2.61 -2.75
CA THR A 177 -24.38 -1.46 -2.46
C THR A 177 -23.92 -0.71 -1.21
N PHE A 178 -23.41 -1.43 -0.20
CA PHE A 178 -22.84 -0.87 1.01
C PHE A 178 -21.51 -0.16 0.75
N ILE A 179 -20.58 -0.79 0.05
CA ILE A 179 -19.20 -0.29 -0.05
C ILE A 179 -19.04 0.83 -1.11
N TYR A 180 -19.82 0.79 -2.20
CA TYR A 180 -19.73 1.74 -3.32
C TYR A 180 -19.75 3.22 -2.87
N PRO A 181 -20.76 3.72 -2.13
CA PRO A 181 -20.85 5.13 -1.78
C PRO A 181 -19.66 5.57 -0.91
N ARG A 182 -19.14 4.69 -0.06
CA ARG A 182 -17.99 4.93 0.80
C ARG A 182 -16.70 5.11 0.00
N LEU A 183 -16.44 4.23 -0.95
CA LEU A 183 -15.27 4.32 -1.84
C LEU A 183 -15.38 5.52 -2.79
N TYR A 184 -16.57 5.81 -3.27
CA TYR A 184 -16.82 6.95 -4.15
C TYR A 184 -16.46 8.29 -3.46
N ILE A 185 -16.85 8.46 -2.20
CA ILE A 185 -16.51 9.66 -1.42
C ILE A 185 -15.03 9.62 -1.00
N ALA A 186 -14.50 8.46 -0.60
CA ALA A 186 -13.11 8.30 -0.22
C ALA A 186 -12.15 8.77 -1.33
N LYS A 187 -12.46 8.45 -2.61
CA LYS A 187 -11.69 8.96 -3.76
C LYS A 187 -11.63 10.48 -3.79
N GLN A 188 -12.73 11.17 -3.47
CA GLN A 188 -12.79 12.63 -3.48
C GLN A 188 -11.97 13.28 -2.35
N LEU A 189 -11.78 12.56 -1.24
CA LEU A 189 -10.94 13.03 -0.13
C LEU A 189 -9.45 12.90 -0.45
N LEU A 190 -9.04 11.95 -1.30
CA LEU A 190 -7.64 11.72 -1.63
C LEU A 190 -7.03 12.87 -2.42
N LYS A 191 -5.78 13.23 -2.07
CA LYS A 191 -4.89 14.04 -2.91
C LYS A 191 -4.62 13.33 -4.23
N ASP A 192 -4.17 14.05 -5.26
CA ASP A 192 -3.80 13.45 -6.54
C ASP A 192 -2.70 12.39 -6.37
N ASP A 193 -1.74 12.63 -5.48
CA ASP A 193 -0.72 11.66 -5.08
C ASP A 193 -1.15 10.75 -3.91
N GLY A 194 -2.44 10.72 -3.58
CA GLY A 194 -3.01 9.91 -2.51
C GLY A 194 -3.18 8.44 -2.89
N VAL A 195 -3.24 7.56 -1.89
CA VAL A 195 -3.38 6.11 -2.03
C VAL A 195 -4.43 5.56 -1.09
N ILE A 196 -5.08 4.47 -1.50
CA ILE A 196 -6.00 3.72 -0.65
C ILE A 196 -5.56 2.26 -0.57
N PHE A 197 -5.61 1.70 0.64
CA PHE A 197 -5.40 0.30 0.96
C PHE A 197 -6.70 -0.27 1.50
N ILE A 198 -7.14 -1.41 0.98
CA ILE A 198 -8.41 -2.03 1.35
C ILE A 198 -8.16 -3.50 1.65
N SER A 199 -8.30 -3.89 2.93
CA SER A 199 -8.24 -5.31 3.34
C SER A 199 -9.50 -6.03 2.91
N ILE A 200 -9.37 -7.28 2.48
CA ILE A 200 -10.46 -8.15 2.08
C ILE A 200 -10.02 -9.60 2.05
N ASP A 201 -10.93 -10.53 2.19
CA ASP A 201 -10.68 -11.96 1.95
C ASP A 201 -11.18 -12.41 0.56
N GLU A 202 -11.16 -13.72 0.32
CA GLU A 202 -11.56 -14.32 -0.96
C GLU A 202 -13.05 -14.16 -1.31
N ASN A 203 -13.89 -13.86 -0.31
CA ASN A 203 -15.36 -13.78 -0.56
C ASN A 203 -15.70 -12.59 -1.48
N GLU A 204 -15.07 -11.42 -1.25
CA GLU A 204 -15.38 -10.19 -2.00
C GLU A 204 -14.18 -9.58 -2.74
N GLN A 205 -13.02 -10.23 -2.77
CA GLN A 205 -11.82 -9.71 -3.43
C GLN A 205 -12.06 -9.36 -4.90
N SER A 206 -12.69 -10.23 -5.66
CA SER A 206 -12.95 -10.01 -7.09
C SER A 206 -13.96 -8.90 -7.31
N GLN A 207 -15.05 -8.87 -6.54
CA GLN A 207 -16.07 -7.84 -6.61
C GLN A 207 -15.50 -6.47 -6.26
N LEU A 208 -14.69 -6.41 -5.20
CA LEU A 208 -13.99 -5.19 -4.79
C LEU A 208 -13.02 -4.68 -5.87
N LYS A 209 -12.25 -5.59 -6.49
CA LYS A 209 -11.33 -5.22 -7.56
C LYS A 209 -12.07 -4.54 -8.72
N PHE A 210 -13.14 -5.15 -9.22
CA PHE A 210 -13.92 -4.59 -10.31
C PHE A 210 -14.61 -3.28 -9.93
N LEU A 211 -15.09 -3.18 -8.69
CA LEU A 211 -15.68 -1.95 -8.17
C LEU A 211 -14.64 -0.81 -8.09
N CYS A 212 -13.45 -1.10 -7.60
CA CYS A 212 -12.37 -0.14 -7.54
C CYS A 212 -11.89 0.29 -8.93
N ASP A 213 -11.86 -0.61 -9.92
CA ASP A 213 -11.58 -0.27 -11.31
C ASP A 213 -12.61 0.73 -11.86
N GLU A 214 -13.90 0.55 -11.54
CA GLU A 214 -14.95 1.50 -11.96
C GLU A 214 -14.80 2.86 -11.25
N ILE A 215 -14.48 2.86 -9.95
CA ILE A 215 -14.41 4.10 -9.16
C ILE A 215 -13.09 4.83 -9.37
N PHE A 216 -11.96 4.17 -9.19
CA PHE A 216 -10.63 4.77 -9.24
C PHE A 216 -10.07 4.83 -10.67
N GLY A 217 -10.46 3.90 -11.53
CA GLY A 217 -9.89 3.64 -12.85
C GLY A 217 -8.91 2.47 -12.81
N GLU A 218 -8.98 1.56 -13.78
CA GLU A 218 -8.11 0.38 -13.89
C GLU A 218 -6.61 0.76 -13.95
N SER A 219 -6.26 1.84 -14.65
CA SER A 219 -4.90 2.36 -14.75
C SER A 219 -4.31 2.83 -13.41
N ASN A 220 -5.13 3.05 -12.40
CA ASN A 220 -4.75 3.49 -11.06
C ASN A 220 -4.59 2.33 -10.08
N PHE A 221 -4.79 1.09 -10.51
CA PHE A 221 -4.46 -0.10 -9.75
C PHE A 221 -2.95 -0.22 -9.57
N ILE A 222 -2.49 -0.47 -8.34
CA ILE A 222 -1.08 -0.65 -8.02
C ILE A 222 -0.77 -2.12 -7.83
N GLU A 223 -1.44 -2.78 -6.87
CA GLU A 223 -1.16 -4.16 -6.53
C GLU A 223 -2.30 -4.79 -5.70
N CYS A 224 -2.38 -6.11 -5.74
CA CYS A 224 -3.14 -6.91 -4.81
C CYS A 224 -2.16 -7.68 -3.93
N ILE A 225 -1.91 -7.17 -2.72
CA ILE A 225 -0.96 -7.76 -1.78
C ILE A 225 -1.62 -8.97 -1.13
N THR A 226 -0.93 -10.11 -1.16
CA THR A 226 -1.31 -11.32 -0.42
C THR A 226 -0.72 -11.24 0.98
N TRP A 227 -1.60 -11.20 1.98
CA TRP A 227 -1.22 -11.18 3.39
C TRP A 227 -1.33 -12.58 3.98
N ASN A 228 -0.21 -13.21 4.28
CA ASN A 228 -0.17 -14.52 4.93
C ASN A 228 -0.51 -14.37 6.42
N LYS A 229 -1.67 -14.85 6.81
CA LYS A 229 -2.28 -14.65 8.11
C LYS A 229 -1.90 -15.73 9.14
N ARG A 230 -1.82 -16.99 8.73
CA ARG A 230 -1.64 -18.11 9.67
C ARG A 230 -1.05 -19.37 9.01
N ILE A 231 -0.63 -20.29 9.88
CA ILE A 231 -0.31 -21.67 9.48
C ILE A 231 -1.59 -22.50 9.57
N PRO A 232 -1.97 -23.27 8.52
CA PRO A 232 -3.18 -24.10 8.56
C PRO A 232 -3.08 -25.15 9.68
N LYS A 233 -4.19 -25.35 10.39
CA LYS A 233 -4.33 -26.36 11.45
C LYS A 233 -5.52 -27.24 11.10
N ASN A 234 -5.27 -28.47 10.67
CA ASN A 234 -6.32 -29.49 10.44
C ASN A 234 -7.45 -29.08 9.46
N ASP A 235 -7.15 -28.24 8.49
CA ASP A 235 -8.11 -27.86 7.46
C ASP A 235 -8.37 -29.05 6.52
N LYS A 236 -9.61 -29.26 6.12
CA LYS A 236 -9.97 -30.27 5.12
C LYS A 236 -9.90 -29.61 3.74
N GLY A 237 -9.19 -30.26 2.81
CA GLY A 237 -8.98 -29.73 1.46
C GLY A 237 -7.79 -28.76 1.41
N ILE A 238 -7.95 -27.62 0.73
CA ILE A 238 -6.94 -26.57 0.66
C ILE A 238 -7.21 -25.55 1.76
N GLY A 239 -6.27 -25.43 2.73
CA GLY A 239 -6.41 -24.48 3.82
C GLY A 239 -6.24 -23.05 3.35
N ASN A 240 -7.20 -22.18 3.69
CA ASN A 240 -7.09 -20.75 3.45
C ASN A 240 -6.24 -20.09 4.55
N ILE A 241 -5.08 -19.56 4.18
CA ILE A 241 -4.09 -19.00 5.12
C ILE A 241 -3.78 -17.54 4.87
N HIS A 242 -4.47 -16.90 3.93
CA HIS A 242 -4.16 -15.54 3.51
C HIS A 242 -5.43 -14.68 3.36
N GLU A 243 -5.20 -13.40 3.33
CA GLU A 243 -6.14 -12.35 2.97
C GLU A 243 -5.48 -11.46 1.92
N TYR A 244 -6.20 -10.48 1.43
CA TYR A 244 -5.70 -9.57 0.41
C TYR A 244 -5.77 -8.13 0.89
N ILE A 245 -4.87 -7.30 0.36
CA ILE A 245 -4.95 -5.85 0.49
C ILE A 245 -4.88 -5.27 -0.93
N LEU A 246 -5.99 -4.71 -1.40
CA LEU A 246 -6.02 -4.02 -2.69
C LEU A 246 -5.47 -2.61 -2.52
N VAL A 247 -4.60 -2.20 -3.45
CA VAL A 247 -3.94 -0.89 -3.41
C VAL A 247 -4.24 -0.13 -4.70
N TYR A 248 -4.83 1.06 -4.54
CA TYR A 248 -5.09 1.98 -5.63
C TYR A 248 -4.50 3.36 -5.33
N THR A 249 -4.11 4.06 -6.37
CA THR A 249 -3.80 5.50 -6.30
C THR A 249 -4.98 6.32 -6.85
N LYS A 250 -5.07 7.60 -6.49
CA LYS A 250 -6.01 8.50 -7.14
C LYS A 250 -5.59 8.84 -8.57
N ASN A 251 -4.26 9.02 -8.78
CA ASN A 251 -3.68 9.32 -10.09
C ASN A 251 -2.36 8.56 -10.28
N SER A 252 -2.26 7.76 -11.35
CA SER A 252 -1.11 6.90 -11.68
C SER A 252 0.07 7.62 -12.34
N THR A 253 -0.06 8.90 -12.70
CA THR A 253 1.01 9.63 -13.40
C THR A 253 2.25 9.86 -12.54
N GLU A 254 2.12 9.79 -11.22
CA GLU A 254 3.24 9.88 -10.29
C GLU A 254 3.77 8.51 -9.91
N LYS A 255 5.08 8.31 -10.10
CA LYS A 255 5.76 7.11 -9.60
C LYS A 255 5.77 7.14 -8.07
N LYS A 256 5.19 6.12 -7.45
CA LYS A 256 5.19 5.93 -6.00
C LYS A 256 6.09 4.76 -5.64
N GLU A 257 6.98 5.00 -4.70
CA GLU A 257 7.77 3.95 -4.06
C GLU A 257 7.16 3.65 -2.69
N PHE A 258 6.70 2.43 -2.53
CA PHE A 258 6.23 1.93 -1.24
C PHE A 258 7.38 1.25 -0.55
N ILE A 259 7.96 1.93 0.42
CA ILE A 259 9.09 1.43 1.20
C ILE A 259 8.66 1.17 2.63
N MET A 260 9.24 0.15 3.23
CA MET A 260 9.08 -0.13 4.66
C MET A 260 10.44 -0.40 5.30
N PRO A 261 10.63 -0.02 6.58
CA PRO A 261 11.87 -0.30 7.29
C PRO A 261 12.05 -1.81 7.48
N LYS A 262 13.28 -2.24 7.53
CA LYS A 262 13.60 -3.62 7.94
C LYS A 262 13.22 -3.82 9.39
N HIS A 263 12.69 -4.99 9.68
CA HIS A 263 12.23 -5.33 11.03
C HIS A 263 13.39 -5.34 12.04
N GLY A 264 13.18 -4.73 13.20
CA GLY A 264 14.10 -4.78 14.34
C GLY A 264 15.33 -3.89 14.21
N LEU A 265 15.32 -2.85 13.37
CA LEU A 265 16.44 -1.92 13.23
C LEU A 265 16.74 -1.20 14.53
N ASP A 266 15.73 -0.72 15.24
CA ASP A 266 15.89 0.02 16.49
C ASP A 266 16.55 -0.85 17.55
N ASP A 267 16.07 -2.09 17.74
CA ASP A 267 16.68 -3.06 18.67
C ASP A 267 18.13 -3.36 18.32
N ILE A 268 18.46 -3.44 17.03
CA ILE A 268 19.83 -3.72 16.57
C ILE A 268 20.75 -2.54 16.85
N TYR A 269 20.31 -1.34 16.52
CA TYR A 269 21.12 -0.14 16.76
C TYR A 269 21.30 0.13 18.26
N GLU A 270 20.26 -0.04 19.06
CA GLU A 270 20.36 0.06 20.52
C GLU A 270 21.34 -0.98 21.11
N TYR A 271 21.28 -2.22 20.60
CA TYR A 271 22.20 -3.26 21.02
C TYR A 271 23.67 -2.93 20.65
N ILE A 272 23.92 -2.39 19.46
CA ILE A 272 25.26 -1.97 19.03
C ILE A 272 25.75 -0.79 19.85
N ASP A 273 24.92 0.20 20.11
CA ASP A 273 25.26 1.34 20.95
C ASP A 273 25.60 0.93 22.37
N LYS A 274 24.96 -0.11 22.88
CA LYS A 274 25.32 -0.73 24.16
C LYS A 274 26.71 -1.34 24.10
N LEU A 275 27.01 -2.17 23.09
CA LEU A 275 28.34 -2.79 22.93
C LEU A 275 29.44 -1.73 22.82
N LYS A 276 29.17 -0.63 22.11
CA LYS A 276 30.08 0.51 21.97
C LYS A 276 30.31 1.25 23.29
N ARG A 277 29.25 1.53 24.04
CA ARG A 277 29.33 2.16 25.39
C ARG A 277 30.10 1.31 26.37
N ASP A 278 29.93 -0.01 26.30
CA ASP A 278 30.61 -0.98 27.16
C ASP A 278 32.06 -1.25 26.71
N ASN A 279 32.56 -0.57 25.68
CA ASN A 279 33.89 -0.71 25.09
C ASN A 279 34.26 -2.17 24.76
N ILE A 280 33.30 -2.97 24.31
CA ILE A 280 33.53 -4.34 23.85
C ILE A 280 34.26 -4.29 22.50
N ASP A 281 35.38 -4.99 22.34
CA ASP A 281 36.14 -4.98 21.08
C ASP A 281 35.28 -5.49 19.87
N ILE A 282 35.67 -5.08 18.67
CA ILE A 282 34.91 -5.36 17.43
C ILE A 282 34.68 -6.84 17.21
N LYS A 283 35.68 -7.68 17.41
CA LYS A 283 35.62 -9.13 17.22
C LYS A 283 34.60 -9.79 18.17
N GLU A 284 34.60 -9.43 19.44
CA GLU A 284 33.65 -9.95 20.39
C GLU A 284 32.26 -9.35 20.17
N SER A 285 32.17 -8.09 19.78
CA SER A 285 30.92 -7.43 19.39
C SER A 285 30.23 -8.12 18.22
N GLU A 286 30.94 -8.46 17.16
CA GLU A 286 30.39 -9.23 16.02
C GLU A 286 29.89 -10.62 16.45
N LYS A 287 30.59 -11.28 17.36
CA LYS A 287 30.20 -12.58 17.89
C LYS A 287 28.93 -12.49 18.74
N GLN A 288 28.81 -11.46 19.56
CA GLN A 288 27.63 -11.20 20.38
C GLN A 288 26.43 -10.80 19.50
N LEU A 289 26.64 -9.97 18.49
CA LEU A 289 25.63 -9.60 17.52
C LEU A 289 25.05 -10.82 16.77
N LYS A 290 25.89 -11.75 16.32
CA LYS A 290 25.45 -13.01 15.70
C LYS A 290 24.58 -13.86 16.62
N LYS A 291 24.88 -13.88 17.93
CA LYS A 291 24.05 -14.54 18.95
C LYS A 291 22.72 -13.81 19.16
N PHE A 292 22.75 -12.48 19.19
CA PHE A 292 21.57 -11.64 19.29
C PHE A 292 20.63 -11.89 18.09
N TYR A 293 21.13 -11.85 16.86
CA TYR A 293 20.35 -12.18 15.67
C TYR A 293 19.69 -13.56 15.72
N LYS A 294 20.42 -14.56 16.19
CA LYS A 294 19.89 -15.93 16.32
C LYS A 294 18.77 -16.01 17.37
N LYS A 295 18.90 -15.27 18.48
CA LYS A 295 17.89 -15.21 19.54
C LYS A 295 16.59 -14.57 19.03
N GLN A 296 16.69 -13.50 18.27
CA GLN A 296 15.56 -12.75 17.72
C GLN A 296 14.97 -13.37 16.45
N SER A 297 15.62 -14.41 15.87
CA SER A 297 15.17 -15.08 14.63
C SER A 297 15.01 -14.13 13.42
N TYR A 298 15.87 -13.11 13.32
CA TYR A 298 15.86 -12.20 12.17
C TYR A 298 16.13 -12.92 10.85
N ASP A 299 15.56 -12.39 9.78
CA ASP A 299 15.72 -12.93 8.43
C ASP A 299 17.12 -12.63 7.84
N ARG A 300 17.40 -13.24 6.67
CA ARG A 300 18.68 -13.05 5.98
C ARG A 300 18.88 -11.61 5.50
N GLY A 301 17.81 -10.86 5.26
CA GLY A 301 17.88 -9.46 4.83
C GLY A 301 18.51 -8.53 5.88
N ILE A 302 18.52 -8.96 7.14
CA ILE A 302 19.19 -8.31 8.26
C ILE A 302 20.49 -9.03 8.64
N THR A 303 20.46 -10.34 8.84
CA THR A 303 21.59 -11.12 9.33
C THR A 303 22.80 -11.14 8.40
N LEU A 304 22.62 -10.68 7.15
CA LEU A 304 23.71 -10.43 6.22
C LEU A 304 24.68 -9.36 6.73
N TYR A 305 24.16 -8.35 7.48
CA TYR A 305 24.93 -7.24 8.04
C TYR A 305 25.40 -7.64 9.45
N ASN A 306 26.51 -8.34 9.51
CA ASN A 306 27.01 -8.93 10.76
C ASN A 306 28.49 -8.67 11.00
N ASN A 307 29.07 -7.72 10.29
CA ASN A 307 30.43 -7.22 10.52
C ASN A 307 30.32 -5.76 10.97
N LEU A 308 31.29 -5.34 11.78
CA LEU A 308 31.40 -3.98 12.29
C LEU A 308 32.70 -3.33 11.78
N ASP A 309 32.67 -2.05 11.53
CA ASP A 309 33.88 -1.26 11.32
C ASP A 309 34.35 -0.64 12.65
N ASP A 310 35.47 0.11 12.59
CA ASP A 310 36.07 0.75 13.78
C ASP A 310 35.14 1.77 14.46
N ASN A 311 34.09 2.22 13.80
CA ASN A 311 33.07 3.12 14.34
C ASN A 311 31.84 2.38 14.89
N TYR A 312 31.82 1.05 14.87
CA TYR A 312 30.69 0.17 15.16
C TYR A 312 29.56 0.28 14.14
N GLU A 313 29.83 0.71 12.91
CA GLU A 313 28.82 0.71 11.86
C GLU A 313 28.70 -0.68 11.23
N LEU A 314 27.45 -1.13 11.09
CA LEU A 314 27.12 -2.44 10.53
C LEU A 314 27.28 -2.49 9.03
N TRP A 315 28.03 -3.48 8.56
CA TRP A 315 28.15 -3.77 7.14
C TRP A 315 28.04 -5.27 6.81
N GLY A 316 27.72 -5.55 5.55
CA GLY A 316 27.56 -6.89 5.01
C GLY A 316 28.31 -7.11 3.70
N LYS A 317 28.54 -8.40 3.39
CA LYS A 317 29.24 -8.86 2.19
C LYS A 317 28.23 -9.18 1.10
N ILE A 318 28.28 -8.44 0.00
CA ILE A 318 27.39 -8.64 -1.16
C ILE A 318 28.16 -9.33 -2.27
N ASN A 319 27.65 -10.44 -2.75
CA ASN A 319 28.28 -11.25 -3.79
C ASN A 319 28.41 -10.47 -5.09
N LEU A 320 29.60 -10.52 -5.69
CA LEU A 320 29.96 -9.90 -6.97
C LEU A 320 29.82 -10.83 -8.18
N SER A 321 29.35 -12.06 -8.01
CA SER A 321 29.04 -12.95 -9.14
C SER A 321 27.84 -12.42 -9.94
N TRP A 322 27.86 -12.67 -11.24
CA TRP A 322 26.75 -12.35 -12.12
C TRP A 322 25.45 -13.05 -11.67
N PRO A 323 24.37 -12.33 -11.46
CA PRO A 323 23.17 -12.89 -10.82
C PRO A 323 22.26 -13.69 -11.78
N ASN A 324 22.30 -13.40 -13.09
CA ASN A 324 21.39 -14.02 -14.05
C ASN A 324 21.88 -15.40 -14.50
N ALA A 325 20.99 -16.40 -14.41
CA ALA A 325 21.31 -17.77 -14.79
C ALA A 325 21.49 -17.97 -16.31
N ASN A 326 20.84 -17.14 -17.12
CA ASN A 326 20.75 -17.31 -18.58
C ASN A 326 21.77 -16.43 -19.35
N THR A 327 22.53 -15.60 -18.66
CA THR A 327 23.54 -14.73 -19.25
C THR A 327 24.84 -14.80 -18.46
N VAL A 328 25.91 -14.23 -19.00
CA VAL A 328 27.22 -14.14 -18.34
C VAL A 328 27.63 -12.69 -18.22
N GLY A 329 28.29 -12.35 -17.12
CA GLY A 329 28.92 -11.07 -16.91
C GLY A 329 30.35 -11.03 -17.46
N ASP A 330 30.99 -9.87 -17.38
CA ASP A 330 32.38 -9.67 -17.79
C ASP A 330 33.32 -10.56 -16.95
N LYS A 331 34.38 -11.06 -17.59
CA LYS A 331 35.46 -11.79 -16.93
C LYS A 331 36.74 -10.99 -17.08
N TYR A 332 37.30 -10.60 -15.97
CA TYR A 332 38.59 -9.90 -15.88
C TYR A 332 39.35 -10.34 -14.63
N ASP A 333 40.64 -10.22 -14.64
CA ASP A 333 41.48 -10.61 -13.50
C ASP A 333 41.48 -9.53 -12.42
N VAL A 334 41.36 -9.97 -11.19
CA VAL A 334 41.45 -9.13 -9.99
C VAL A 334 42.54 -9.66 -9.10
N LYS A 335 43.54 -8.85 -8.80
CA LYS A 335 44.62 -9.23 -7.90
C LYS A 335 44.21 -9.03 -6.45
N HIS A 336 44.61 -9.97 -5.61
CA HIS A 336 44.43 -9.84 -4.16
C HIS A 336 45.38 -8.77 -3.60
N PRO A 337 44.87 -7.83 -2.75
CA PRO A 337 45.68 -6.67 -2.32
C PRO A 337 46.93 -6.99 -1.49
N LEU A 338 47.02 -8.17 -0.85
CA LEU A 338 48.19 -8.57 -0.05
C LEU A 338 49.04 -9.62 -0.74
N THR A 339 48.46 -10.63 -1.40
CA THR A 339 49.22 -11.72 -2.00
C THR A 339 49.72 -11.36 -3.40
N GLY A 340 49.05 -10.43 -4.09
CA GLY A 340 49.32 -10.08 -5.48
C GLY A 340 48.88 -11.08 -6.51
N GLU A 341 48.36 -12.25 -6.06
CA GLU A 341 47.83 -13.31 -6.90
C GLU A 341 46.43 -13.01 -7.38
N ASN A 342 46.02 -13.63 -8.48
CA ASN A 342 44.68 -13.47 -9.03
C ASN A 342 43.64 -14.18 -8.13
N VAL A 343 42.60 -13.44 -7.73
CA VAL A 343 41.48 -14.05 -6.99
C VAL A 343 40.61 -14.90 -7.89
N LYS A 344 39.84 -15.81 -7.29
CA LYS A 344 38.91 -16.67 -8.01
C LYS A 344 37.88 -15.85 -8.75
N VAL A 345 37.87 -15.93 -10.08
CA VAL A 345 36.86 -15.31 -10.95
C VAL A 345 35.58 -16.15 -10.89
N PRO A 346 34.40 -15.54 -10.72
CA PRO A 346 33.13 -16.28 -10.71
C PRO A 346 32.91 -17.00 -12.05
N GLU A 347 32.36 -18.21 -12.01
CA GLU A 347 32.08 -19.02 -13.22
C GLU A 347 31.27 -18.25 -14.27
N ARG A 348 30.26 -17.49 -13.81
CA ARG A 348 29.38 -16.68 -14.67
C ARG A 348 29.87 -15.27 -14.92
N GLY A 349 31.11 -14.93 -14.49
CA GLY A 349 31.68 -13.59 -14.57
C GLY A 349 31.24 -12.68 -13.42
N TRP A 350 31.73 -11.46 -13.47
CA TRP A 350 31.50 -10.44 -12.46
C TRP A 350 30.17 -9.71 -12.67
N ARG A 351 29.58 -9.30 -11.58
CA ARG A 351 28.37 -8.45 -11.57
C ARG A 351 28.62 -7.04 -12.10
N TRP A 352 29.84 -6.56 -11.93
CA TRP A 352 30.26 -5.24 -12.36
C TRP A 352 31.25 -5.35 -13.52
N VAL A 353 31.22 -4.37 -14.42
CA VAL A 353 32.28 -4.15 -15.39
C VAL A 353 33.56 -3.71 -14.66
N GLU A 354 34.74 -3.96 -15.23
CA GLU A 354 36.04 -3.70 -14.58
C GLU A 354 36.18 -2.25 -14.09
N ARG A 355 35.80 -1.27 -14.90
CA ARG A 355 35.79 0.15 -14.51
C ARG A 355 35.01 0.44 -13.24
N THR A 356 33.87 -0.23 -13.03
CA THR A 356 33.05 -0.08 -11.79
C THR A 356 33.77 -0.71 -10.61
N PHE A 357 34.36 -1.89 -10.82
CA PHE A 357 35.14 -2.56 -9.79
C PHE A 357 36.34 -1.69 -9.34
N ASP A 358 37.10 -1.11 -10.29
CA ASP A 358 38.20 -0.22 -10.01
C ASP A 358 37.81 0.98 -9.17
N LYS A 359 36.71 1.63 -9.55
CA LYS A 359 36.17 2.78 -8.81
C LYS A 359 35.78 2.41 -7.37
N GLU A 360 35.10 1.27 -7.21
CA GLU A 360 34.59 0.82 -5.91
C GLU A 360 35.68 0.21 -5.02
N SER A 361 36.68 -0.42 -5.60
CA SER A 361 37.83 -0.96 -4.89
C SER A 361 38.96 0.07 -4.61
N GLY A 362 38.90 1.24 -5.26
CA GLY A 362 39.99 2.20 -5.19
C GLY A 362 41.24 1.75 -5.96
N ARG A 363 41.08 0.87 -6.97
CA ARG A 363 42.19 0.38 -7.79
C ARG A 363 42.52 1.40 -8.87
N VAL A 364 43.78 1.87 -8.90
CA VAL A 364 44.33 2.80 -9.89
C VAL A 364 45.58 2.21 -10.49
N ASN A 365 45.64 2.04 -11.81
CA ASN A 365 46.75 1.42 -12.53
C ASN A 365 47.13 0.02 -11.97
N GLY A 366 46.14 -0.74 -11.49
CA GLY A 366 46.36 -2.08 -10.94
C GLY A 366 46.70 -2.15 -9.45
N GLU A 367 46.94 -1.02 -8.80
CA GLU A 367 47.25 -0.92 -7.37
C GLU A 367 46.10 -0.36 -6.56
N TYR A 368 45.91 -0.82 -5.33
CA TYR A 368 44.87 -0.36 -4.42
C TYR A 368 45.37 0.82 -3.58
N THR A 369 44.62 1.89 -3.54
CA THR A 369 44.99 3.15 -2.85
C THR A 369 44.71 3.12 -1.35
N ASP A 370 43.82 2.22 -0.89
CA ASP A 370 43.41 2.08 0.52
C ASP A 370 43.29 0.59 0.86
N VAL A 371 44.19 0.07 1.68
CA VAL A 371 44.25 -1.36 2.07
C VAL A 371 44.27 -1.45 3.56
N GLN A 372 43.22 -1.98 4.13
CA GLN A 372 43.05 -2.20 5.58
C GLN A 372 42.96 -3.69 5.88
N VAL A 373 43.79 -4.21 6.74
CA VAL A 373 43.72 -5.59 7.26
C VAL A 373 42.76 -5.59 8.47
N LEU A 374 41.71 -6.41 8.37
CA LEU A 374 40.71 -6.54 9.42
C LEU A 374 41.16 -7.50 10.53
N HIS A 375 40.48 -7.48 11.66
CA HIS A 375 40.80 -8.31 12.85
C HIS A 375 40.78 -9.82 12.58
N ASP A 376 40.06 -10.28 11.56
CA ASP A 376 40.00 -11.68 11.13
C ASP A 376 41.08 -12.04 10.07
N GLY A 377 41.94 -11.10 9.70
CA GLY A 377 42.97 -11.27 8.70
C GLY A 377 42.47 -11.13 7.25
N SER A 378 41.18 -10.86 7.04
CA SER A 378 40.66 -10.45 5.74
C SER A 378 41.06 -9.01 5.42
N VAL A 379 40.82 -8.57 4.18
CA VAL A 379 41.30 -7.26 3.71
C VAL A 379 40.11 -6.46 3.18
N ARG A 380 40.10 -5.20 3.52
CA ARG A 380 39.18 -4.21 2.99
C ARG A 380 39.95 -3.21 2.12
N THR A 381 39.41 -2.93 0.93
CA THR A 381 39.85 -1.83 0.09
C THR A 381 38.62 -0.98 -0.24
N LYS A 382 38.59 0.28 0.13
CA LYS A 382 37.43 1.16 -0.06
C LYS A 382 36.06 0.43 0.22
N ASN A 383 35.37 -0.04 -0.82
CA ASN A 383 34.07 -0.72 -0.76
C ASN A 383 34.12 -2.22 -1.12
N ILE A 384 35.32 -2.81 -1.18
CA ILE A 384 35.50 -4.24 -1.49
C ILE A 384 36.15 -4.95 -0.31
N TRP A 385 35.58 -6.09 0.02
CA TRP A 385 36.16 -7.05 0.95
C TRP A 385 36.82 -8.21 0.20
N PHE A 386 38.02 -8.58 0.63
CA PHE A 386 38.76 -9.77 0.18
C PHE A 386 38.95 -10.72 1.37
N ALA A 387 38.94 -12.02 1.12
CA ALA A 387 39.30 -13.00 2.12
C ALA A 387 40.78 -12.86 2.54
N ARG A 388 41.29 -13.81 3.33
CA ARG A 388 42.71 -13.81 3.73
C ARG A 388 43.67 -14.16 2.58
N ASP A 389 43.12 -14.85 1.59
CA ASP A 389 43.85 -15.35 0.43
C ASP A 389 43.01 -15.16 -0.87
N GLU A 390 43.60 -15.50 -1.99
CA GLU A 390 43.03 -15.39 -3.33
C GLU A 390 42.00 -16.47 -3.67
N ASN A 391 41.84 -17.53 -2.87
CA ASN A 391 41.00 -18.68 -3.17
C ASN A 391 39.49 -18.38 -3.08
N THR A 392 39.15 -17.27 -2.44
CA THR A 392 37.78 -16.81 -2.28
C THR A 392 37.53 -15.56 -3.10
N GLN A 393 36.42 -15.54 -3.85
CA GLN A 393 36.06 -14.36 -4.61
C GLN A 393 35.74 -13.16 -3.67
N PRO A 394 36.12 -11.93 -4.05
CA PRO A 394 35.79 -10.73 -3.29
C PRO A 394 34.29 -10.43 -3.26
N SER A 395 33.89 -9.63 -2.31
CA SER A 395 32.52 -9.17 -2.13
C SER A 395 32.49 -7.64 -2.00
N SER A 396 31.42 -7.00 -2.48
CA SER A 396 31.23 -5.59 -2.16
C SER A 396 30.73 -5.42 -0.72
N ILE A 397 31.16 -4.33 -0.11
CA ILE A 397 30.71 -3.89 1.22
C ILE A 397 29.45 -3.04 1.05
N LYS A 398 28.44 -3.32 1.86
CA LYS A 398 27.25 -2.48 2.00
C LYS A 398 26.97 -2.25 3.47
N TYR A 399 26.74 -1.01 3.85
CA TYR A 399 26.33 -0.66 5.20
C TYR A 399 24.83 -0.83 5.39
N LEU A 400 24.42 -1.26 6.56
CA LEU A 400 22.99 -1.43 6.88
C LEU A 400 22.24 -0.08 6.79
N LYS A 401 22.84 0.99 7.27
CA LYS A 401 22.29 2.35 7.21
C LYS A 401 21.95 2.84 5.79
N ASP A 402 22.64 2.33 4.76
CA ASP A 402 22.38 2.70 3.36
C ASP A 402 21.22 1.92 2.75
N VAL A 403 20.72 0.89 3.45
CA VAL A 403 19.71 -0.06 2.96
C VAL A 403 18.70 -0.47 4.06
N GLU A 404 18.37 0.45 4.92
CA GLU A 404 17.42 0.25 6.03
C GLU A 404 16.01 -0.07 5.55
N TYR A 405 15.68 0.34 4.36
CA TYR A 405 14.36 0.18 3.76
C TYR A 405 14.39 -0.86 2.63
N PHE A 406 13.26 -1.44 2.39
CA PHE A 406 13.02 -2.27 1.21
C PHE A 406 11.66 -1.94 0.59
N LEU A 407 11.51 -2.24 -0.70
CA LEU A 407 10.23 -2.06 -1.37
C LEU A 407 9.20 -3.04 -0.80
N LEU A 408 7.99 -2.55 -0.57
CA LEU A 408 6.86 -3.37 -0.18
C LEU A 408 6.67 -4.48 -1.23
N ARG A 409 6.43 -5.69 -0.77
CA ARG A 409 6.26 -6.85 -1.64
C ARG A 409 4.79 -7.21 -1.79
N SER A 410 4.44 -7.82 -2.92
CA SER A 410 3.10 -8.35 -3.18
C SER A 410 2.72 -9.56 -2.31
N ILE A 411 3.67 -10.12 -1.56
CA ILE A 411 3.40 -11.16 -0.55
C ILE A 411 4.05 -10.71 0.76
N ILE A 412 3.24 -10.60 1.80
CA ILE A 412 3.68 -10.26 3.15
C ILE A 412 3.38 -11.44 4.08
N SER A 413 4.39 -11.89 4.81
CA SER A 413 4.27 -12.93 5.83
C SER A 413 4.84 -12.38 7.13
N LEU A 414 3.98 -11.95 8.03
CA LEU A 414 4.35 -11.54 9.37
C LEU A 414 3.94 -12.64 10.36
N LYS A 415 4.84 -12.96 11.30
CA LYS A 415 4.60 -14.00 12.30
C LYS A 415 3.80 -13.52 13.51
N SER A 416 3.58 -12.21 13.65
CA SER A 416 2.84 -11.67 14.79
C SER A 416 1.34 -11.55 14.46
N ASP A 417 0.50 -11.95 15.39
CA ASP A 417 -0.87 -11.48 15.48
C ASP A 417 -0.84 -10.06 16.09
N GLY A 418 -1.67 -9.16 15.60
CA GLY A 418 -1.72 -7.77 16.10
C GLY A 418 -1.98 -7.64 17.60
N GLY A 419 -2.39 -8.71 18.31
CA GLY A 419 -2.60 -8.74 19.74
C GLY A 419 -1.30 -8.55 20.52
N GLN A 420 -0.21 -9.22 20.15
CA GLN A 420 1.09 -9.05 20.78
C GLN A 420 1.68 -7.65 20.55
N GLU A 421 1.42 -7.06 19.40
CA GLU A 421 1.85 -5.69 19.10
C GLU A 421 1.08 -4.67 19.95
N LEU A 422 -0.24 -4.84 20.08
CA LEU A 422 -1.08 -3.99 20.94
C LEU A 422 -0.68 -4.10 22.43
N GLU A 423 -0.34 -5.29 22.93
CA GLU A 423 0.15 -5.45 24.29
C GLU A 423 1.45 -4.69 24.52
N ARG A 424 2.39 -4.72 23.56
CA ARG A 424 3.64 -3.94 23.63
C ARG A 424 3.44 -2.43 23.59
N MET A 425 2.40 -1.96 22.87
CA MET A 425 2.08 -0.53 22.79
C MET A 425 1.33 -0.03 24.02
N ALA A 426 0.75 -0.93 24.83
CA ALA A 426 0.01 -0.62 26.05
C ALA A 426 0.89 -0.66 27.32
N GLU A 427 2.08 -1.26 27.27
CA GLU A 427 3.13 -1.20 28.29
C GLU A 427 3.99 0.06 28.16
#